data_3099fe81fe67475d208367cab11d72c3
#
_entry.id   3099fe81fe67475d208367cab11d72c3
#
_cell.length_a   1.000
_cell.length_b   1.000
_cell.length_c   1.000
_cell.angle_alpha   90.00
_cell.angle_beta   90.00
_cell.angle_gamma   90.00
#
_symmetry.space_group_name_H-M   'P 1'
#
loop_
_entity.id
_entity.type
_entity.pdbx_description
1 polymer ?
#
loop_
_entity_poly.entity_id
_entity_poly.type
_entity_poly.pdbx_seq_one_letter_code
_entity_poly.pdbx_strand_id
1 'polypeptide(L)'
;MGSLKEIKVRIASIRSTQKITAAMKMVSSAKFHHAQTQTEHTLTYANKLSAILNGLLSAECDLDSPYTEQRKVSKVAIAVFASSTGLCGTFTVSYTHLRAHE
;
A
#
# COMPACT_ATOMS: atom_id res chain seq x y z
N MET A 1 41.81 19.64 -9.30
CA MET A 1 40.73 20.37 -9.99
C MET A 1 40.26 19.54 -11.18
N GLY A 2 38.96 19.22 -11.21
CA GLY A 2 38.40 18.39 -12.31
C GLY A 2 38.51 19.16 -13.64
N SER A 3 38.93 18.48 -14.72
CA SER A 3 38.99 19.05 -16.05
C SER A 3 37.60 19.46 -16.54
N LEU A 4 37.49 20.56 -17.28
CA LEU A 4 36.26 21.02 -17.93
C LEU A 4 35.55 19.91 -18.73
N LYS A 5 36.31 19.02 -19.29
CA LYS A 5 35.82 17.82 -20.02
C LYS A 5 35.10 16.85 -19.06
N GLU A 6 35.66 16.62 -17.89
CA GLU A 6 35.08 15.74 -16.88
C GLU A 6 33.76 16.29 -16.33
N ILE A 7 33.68 17.60 -16.11
CA ILE A 7 32.44 18.27 -15.69
C ILE A 7 31.36 18.14 -16.77
N LYS A 8 31.69 18.32 -18.05
CA LYS A 8 30.73 18.16 -19.15
C LYS A 8 30.18 16.72 -19.23
N VAL A 9 31.03 15.70 -19.07
CA VAL A 9 30.62 14.29 -19.06
C VAL A 9 29.70 14.03 -17.88
N ARG A 10 30.03 14.57 -16.71
CA ARG A 10 29.19 14.40 -15.51
C ARG A 10 27.82 15.05 -15.65
N ILE A 11 27.75 16.24 -16.24
CA ILE A 11 26.47 16.92 -16.54
C ILE A 11 25.63 16.10 -17.52
N ALA A 12 26.24 15.55 -18.58
CA ALA A 12 25.53 14.70 -19.54
C ALA A 12 24.98 13.44 -18.89
N SER A 13 25.75 12.78 -18.02
CA SER A 13 25.32 11.61 -17.26
C SER A 13 24.13 11.93 -16.33
N ILE A 14 24.21 13.04 -15.60
CA ILE A 14 23.12 13.48 -14.69
C ILE A 14 21.84 13.78 -15.48
N ARG A 15 21.95 14.45 -16.63
CA ARG A 15 20.81 14.70 -17.52
C ARG A 15 20.17 13.42 -18.06
N SER A 16 20.97 12.42 -18.39
CA SER A 16 20.45 11.10 -18.80
C SER A 16 19.69 10.41 -17.66
N THR A 17 20.28 10.39 -16.48
CA THR A 17 19.63 9.82 -15.28
C THR A 17 18.33 10.56 -14.94
N GLN A 18 18.29 11.86 -15.08
CA GLN A 18 17.09 12.68 -14.86
C GLN A 18 15.96 12.28 -15.82
N LYS A 19 16.27 12.06 -17.11
CA LYS A 19 15.27 11.60 -18.09
C LYS A 19 14.71 10.23 -17.75
N ILE A 20 15.57 9.29 -17.34
CA ILE A 20 15.16 7.95 -16.93
C ILE A 20 14.24 8.03 -15.70
N THR A 21 14.63 8.80 -14.69
CA THR A 21 13.83 8.99 -13.47
C THR A 21 12.48 9.63 -13.77
N ALA A 22 12.43 10.60 -14.68
CA ALA A 22 11.17 11.22 -15.11
C ALA A 22 10.24 10.21 -15.80
N ALA A 23 10.79 9.34 -16.66
CA ALA A 23 10.02 8.27 -17.29
C ALA A 23 9.48 7.26 -16.24
N MET A 24 10.31 6.85 -15.29
CA MET A 24 9.88 5.97 -14.19
C MET A 24 8.78 6.62 -13.33
N LYS A 25 8.87 7.93 -13.07
CA LYS A 25 7.83 8.68 -12.37
C LYS A 25 6.50 8.63 -13.10
N MET A 26 6.48 8.79 -14.43
CA MET A 26 5.25 8.71 -15.22
C MET A 26 4.59 7.32 -15.13
N VAL A 27 5.37 6.25 -15.26
CA VAL A 27 4.86 4.87 -15.14
C VAL A 27 4.31 4.61 -13.74
N SER A 28 5.02 5.03 -12.72
CA SER A 28 4.58 4.87 -11.32
C SER A 28 3.30 5.67 -11.04
N SER A 29 3.19 6.89 -11.58
CA SER A 29 1.99 7.72 -11.45
C SER A 29 0.78 7.08 -12.12
N ALA A 30 0.94 6.49 -13.30
CA ALA A 30 -0.14 5.79 -13.99
C ALA A 30 -0.62 4.56 -13.19
N LYS A 31 0.31 3.76 -12.67
CA LYS A 31 -0.03 2.62 -11.79
C LYS A 31 -0.73 3.06 -10.51
N PHE A 32 -0.26 4.14 -9.90
CA PHE A 32 -0.88 4.71 -8.70
C PHE A 32 -2.31 5.15 -8.97
N HIS A 33 -2.53 5.89 -10.06
CA HIS A 33 -3.88 6.33 -10.44
C HIS A 33 -4.84 5.16 -10.67
N HIS A 34 -4.39 4.11 -11.35
CA HIS A 34 -5.18 2.90 -11.55
C HIS A 34 -5.55 2.22 -10.22
N ALA A 35 -4.57 2.06 -9.31
CA ALA A 35 -4.82 1.50 -7.99
C ALA A 35 -5.76 2.37 -7.15
N GLN A 36 -5.62 3.68 -7.22
CA GLN A 36 -6.51 4.63 -6.54
C GLN A 36 -7.95 4.49 -7.01
N THR A 37 -8.20 4.46 -8.31
CA THR A 37 -9.54 4.28 -8.87
C THR A 37 -10.16 2.95 -8.42
N GLN A 38 -9.40 1.86 -8.43
CA GLN A 38 -9.88 0.57 -7.91
C GLN A 38 -10.22 0.64 -6.42
N THR A 39 -9.41 1.34 -5.64
CA THR A 39 -9.65 1.50 -4.19
C THR A 39 -10.94 2.29 -3.92
N GLU A 40 -11.18 3.36 -4.67
CA GLU A 40 -12.40 4.17 -4.54
C GLU A 40 -13.66 3.35 -4.82
N HIS A 41 -13.65 2.51 -5.86
CA HIS A 41 -14.76 1.59 -6.14
C HIS A 41 -14.95 0.55 -5.04
N THR A 42 -13.86 -0.05 -4.56
CA THR A 42 -13.91 -1.04 -3.49
C THR A 42 -14.37 -0.43 -2.16
N LEU A 43 -13.96 0.78 -1.85
CA LEU A 43 -14.36 1.49 -0.63
C LEU A 43 -15.87 1.75 -0.62
N THR A 44 -16.45 2.16 -1.74
CA THR A 44 -17.89 2.36 -1.87
C THR A 44 -18.67 1.07 -1.60
N TYR A 45 -18.20 -0.04 -2.17
CA TYR A 45 -18.77 -1.37 -1.93
C TYR A 45 -18.65 -1.77 -0.45
N ALA A 46 -17.46 -1.64 0.14
CA ALA A 46 -17.21 -1.99 1.54
C ALA A 46 -18.08 -1.18 2.51
N ASN A 47 -18.26 0.11 2.26
CA ASN A 47 -19.12 0.96 3.07
C ASN A 47 -20.60 0.53 3.00
N LYS A 48 -21.10 0.18 1.80
CA LYS A 48 -22.45 -0.34 1.63
C LYS A 48 -22.64 -1.67 2.34
N LEU A 49 -21.67 -2.57 2.21
CA LEU A 49 -21.70 -3.87 2.87
C LEU A 49 -21.68 -3.73 4.40
N SER A 50 -20.84 -2.84 4.94
CA SER A 50 -20.80 -2.55 6.37
C SER A 50 -22.12 -1.97 6.88
N ALA A 51 -22.77 -1.09 6.10
CA ALA A 51 -24.07 -0.54 6.46
C ALA A 51 -25.15 -1.62 6.54
N ILE A 52 -25.17 -2.55 5.56
CA ILE A 52 -26.10 -3.69 5.56
C ILE A 52 -25.81 -4.62 6.76
N LEU A 53 -24.55 -4.92 7.03
CA LEU A 53 -24.16 -5.78 8.15
C LEU A 53 -24.58 -5.17 9.48
N ASN A 54 -24.31 -3.87 9.67
CA ASN A 54 -24.72 -3.17 10.87
C ASN A 54 -26.24 -3.12 11.02
N GLY A 55 -26.99 -2.96 9.94
CA GLY A 55 -28.43 -3.03 9.93
C GLY A 55 -28.96 -4.40 10.34
N LEU A 56 -28.36 -5.48 9.84
CA LEU A 56 -28.71 -6.85 10.20
C LEU A 56 -28.39 -7.18 11.67
N LEU A 57 -27.24 -6.73 12.18
CA LEU A 57 -26.84 -6.94 13.56
C LEU A 57 -27.68 -6.11 14.56
N SER A 58 -28.21 -4.95 14.10
CA SER A 58 -29.09 -4.10 14.91
C SER A 58 -30.54 -4.54 14.90
N ALA A 59 -30.96 -5.27 13.87
CA ALA A 59 -32.25 -5.92 13.85
C ALA A 59 -32.19 -7.09 14.85
N GLU A 60 -33.12 -7.16 15.80
CA GLU A 60 -33.24 -8.24 16.81
C GLU A 60 -33.54 -9.61 16.14
N CYS A 61 -32.86 -9.93 15.07
CA CYS A 61 -32.89 -11.23 14.45
C CYS A 61 -31.93 -12.14 15.23
N ASP A 62 -32.44 -13.22 15.75
CA ASP A 62 -31.66 -14.30 16.37
C ASP A 62 -30.77 -14.96 15.30
N LEU A 63 -29.68 -14.27 14.99
CA LEU A 63 -28.68 -14.72 14.01
C LEU A 63 -27.77 -15.73 14.70
N ASP A 64 -28.22 -16.98 14.76
CA ASP A 64 -27.38 -18.11 15.16
C ASP A 64 -26.29 -18.35 14.11
N SER A 65 -25.21 -17.60 14.21
CA SER A 65 -24.07 -17.67 13.28
C SER A 65 -22.77 -17.81 14.06
N PRO A 66 -21.87 -18.73 13.66
CA PRO A 66 -20.57 -18.88 14.30
C PRO A 66 -19.70 -17.62 14.24
N TYR A 67 -20.07 -16.62 13.41
CA TYR A 67 -19.37 -15.33 13.29
C TYR A 67 -19.87 -14.27 14.29
N THR A 68 -21.06 -14.45 14.87
CA THR A 68 -21.63 -13.52 15.85
C THR A 68 -21.39 -13.98 17.29
N GLU A 69 -20.94 -15.22 17.49
CA GLU A 69 -20.65 -15.78 18.80
C GLU A 69 -19.44 -15.09 19.47
N GLN A 70 -19.61 -14.56 20.66
CA GLN A 70 -18.53 -14.01 21.46
C GLN A 70 -17.68 -15.12 22.08
N ARG A 71 -16.53 -15.40 21.49
CA ARG A 71 -15.58 -16.39 21.97
C ARG A 71 -14.38 -15.75 22.65
N LYS A 72 -13.83 -16.45 23.66
CA LYS A 72 -12.56 -16.05 24.28
C LYS A 72 -11.44 -16.14 23.24
N VAL A 73 -10.73 -15.02 23.00
CA VAL A 73 -9.61 -14.98 22.08
C VAL A 73 -8.46 -15.84 22.62
N SER A 74 -8.15 -16.93 21.95
CA SER A 74 -7.03 -17.83 22.28
C SER A 74 -5.90 -17.77 21.26
N LYS A 75 -6.20 -17.41 20.01
CA LYS A 75 -5.23 -17.29 18.92
C LYS A 75 -5.56 -16.04 18.10
N VAL A 76 -4.53 -15.28 17.74
CA VAL A 76 -4.64 -14.10 16.89
C VAL A 76 -3.87 -14.34 15.60
N ALA A 77 -4.50 -14.08 14.46
CA ALA A 77 -3.84 -14.07 13.17
C ALA A 77 -3.56 -12.62 12.76
N ILE A 78 -2.31 -12.31 12.46
CA ILE A 78 -1.90 -10.99 11.99
C ILE A 78 -1.58 -11.10 10.51
N ALA A 79 -2.35 -10.41 9.66
CA ALA A 79 -2.07 -10.31 8.24
C ALA A 79 -1.25 -9.04 7.96
N VAL A 80 -0.01 -9.22 7.47
CA VAL A 80 0.89 -8.11 7.15
C VAL A 80 0.99 -7.95 5.64
N PHE A 81 0.64 -6.77 5.14
CA PHE A 81 0.77 -6.40 3.74
C PHE A 81 2.02 -5.55 3.57
N ALA A 82 3.01 -6.07 2.85
CA ALA A 82 4.26 -5.37 2.60
C ALA A 82 4.65 -5.47 1.13
N SER A 83 5.51 -4.58 0.67
CA SER A 83 6.05 -4.65 -0.69
C SER A 83 7.12 -5.74 -0.79
N SER A 84 7.08 -6.52 -1.88
CA SER A 84 8.11 -7.53 -2.21
C SER A 84 9.20 -6.97 -3.13
N THR A 85 9.03 -5.75 -3.65
CA THR A 85 9.96 -5.13 -4.60
C THR A 85 10.67 -3.94 -3.98
N GLY A 86 11.87 -3.62 -4.47
CA GLY A 86 12.59 -2.39 -4.08
C GLY A 86 11.87 -1.12 -4.53
N LEU A 87 12.36 0.03 -4.07
CA LEU A 87 11.85 1.37 -4.39
C LEU A 87 10.43 1.65 -3.86
N CYS A 88 10.02 1.00 -2.81
CA CYS A 88 8.72 1.15 -2.16
C CYS A 88 8.69 2.22 -1.04
N GLY A 89 9.77 2.97 -0.87
CA GLY A 89 9.87 4.02 0.14
C GLY A 89 9.78 3.52 1.57
N THR A 90 9.13 4.28 2.44
CA THR A 90 9.02 3.97 3.88
C THR A 90 8.10 2.80 4.20
N PHE A 91 7.28 2.35 3.28
CA PHE A 91 6.32 1.27 3.50
C PHE A 91 7.00 -0.04 3.94
N THR A 92 8.10 -0.42 3.28
CA THR A 92 8.86 -1.61 3.65
C THR A 92 9.78 -1.37 4.85
N VAL A 93 10.34 -0.16 4.99
CA VAL A 93 11.24 0.20 6.11
C VAL A 93 10.47 0.10 7.44
N SER A 94 9.24 0.59 7.51
CA SER A 94 8.42 0.49 8.72
C SER A 94 8.15 -0.95 9.12
N TYR A 95 7.93 -1.85 8.17
CA TYR A 95 7.73 -3.27 8.43
C TYR A 95 8.99 -3.98 8.90
N THR A 96 10.13 -3.74 8.25
CA THR A 96 11.41 -4.35 8.64
C THR A 96 11.84 -3.90 10.03
N HIS A 97 11.52 -2.66 10.42
CA HIS A 97 11.79 -2.16 11.76
C HIS A 97 10.92 -2.83 12.83
N LEU A 98 9.65 -3.10 12.54
CA LEU A 98 8.77 -3.85 13.43
C LEU A 98 9.25 -5.29 13.63
N ARG A 99 9.69 -5.97 12.56
CA ARG A 99 10.19 -7.34 12.62
C ARG A 99 11.53 -7.47 13.36
N ALA A 100 12.33 -6.42 13.40
CA ALA A 100 13.62 -6.43 14.11
C ALA A 100 13.48 -6.37 15.65
N HIS A 101 12.26 -6.13 16.15
CA HIS A 101 11.95 -6.05 17.58
C HIS A 101 11.20 -7.27 18.13
N GLU A 102 10.94 -8.30 17.30
CA GLU A 102 10.48 -9.63 17.71
C GLU A 102 11.66 -10.59 17.89
#